data_6bf9967da1ff93a1965bc308ccaeae75
#
_entry.id   6bf9967da1ff93a1965bc308ccaeae75
#
_cell.length_a   1.000
_cell.length_b   1.000
_cell.length_c   1.000
_cell.angle_alpha   90.00
_cell.angle_beta   90.00
_cell.angle_gamma   90.00
#
_symmetry.space_group_name_H-M   'P 1'
#
loop_
_entity.id
_entity.type
_entity.pdbx_description
1 polymer ?
#
loop_
_entity_poly.entity_id
_entity_poly.type
_entity_poly.pdbx_seq_one_letter_code
_entity_poly.pdbx_strand_id
1 'polypeptide(L)'
;MHNDPTDTAFLHQAIELAVQNAAAGQLPFGALIVRDGEVLGMGVNRELDEHDPTAHAEVDAIRNACRALSTRDLTGAVLVSSCEPCALCHVTAAVAGISRVVYAAPKELAMAILGPGDDGSNLLTDMQQALRALVPGQVEHVPTDGDGRPFERFAERGRP
;
A
#
# COMPACT_ATOMS: atom_id res chain seq x y z
N MET A 1 -20.61 -4.74 3.30
CA MET A 1 -19.28 -4.53 3.92
C MET A 1 -18.90 -5.83 4.61
N HIS A 2 -18.03 -6.63 3.98
CA HIS A 2 -17.47 -7.82 4.61
C HIS A 2 -16.20 -7.39 5.33
N ASN A 3 -16.31 -7.02 6.58
CA ASN A 3 -15.14 -6.92 7.46
C ASN A 3 -14.72 -8.36 7.78
N ASP A 4 -13.90 -8.96 6.94
CA ASP A 4 -13.29 -10.24 7.24
C ASP A 4 -12.26 -10.01 8.36
N PRO A 5 -12.39 -10.66 9.52
CA PRO A 5 -11.41 -10.54 10.60
C PRO A 5 -9.98 -10.85 10.14
N THR A 6 -9.84 -11.63 9.09
CA THR A 6 -8.57 -11.98 8.48
C THR A 6 -7.92 -10.77 7.79
N ASP A 7 -8.71 -9.93 7.11
CA ASP A 7 -8.19 -8.70 6.50
C ASP A 7 -7.65 -7.73 7.54
N THR A 8 -8.35 -7.57 8.66
CA THR A 8 -7.92 -6.69 9.76
C THR A 8 -6.56 -7.12 10.34
N ALA A 9 -6.34 -8.42 10.50
CA ALA A 9 -5.07 -8.94 10.99
C ALA A 9 -3.91 -8.63 10.02
N PHE A 10 -4.12 -8.76 8.71
CA PHE A 10 -3.12 -8.42 7.71
C PHE A 10 -2.92 -6.91 7.56
N LEU A 11 -3.97 -6.11 7.72
CA LEU A 11 -3.84 -4.65 7.76
C LEU A 11 -2.97 -4.17 8.93
N HIS A 12 -3.12 -4.78 10.11
CA HIS A 12 -2.22 -4.50 11.23
C HIS A 12 -0.77 -4.84 10.90
N GLN A 13 -0.51 -5.94 10.20
CA GLN A 13 0.85 -6.28 9.75
C GLN A 13 1.41 -5.25 8.76
N ALA A 14 0.60 -4.81 7.80
CA ALA A 14 0.99 -3.77 6.84
C ALA A 14 1.30 -2.43 7.53
N ILE A 15 0.48 -2.04 8.52
CA ILE A 15 0.71 -0.86 9.35
C ILE A 15 2.03 -1.00 10.13
N GLU A 16 2.31 -2.15 10.72
CA GLU A 16 3.53 -2.36 11.48
C GLU A 16 4.78 -2.29 10.60
N LEU A 17 4.75 -2.86 9.38
CA LEU A 17 5.81 -2.68 8.38
C LEU A 17 6.03 -1.20 8.06
N ALA A 18 4.95 -0.44 7.87
CA ALA A 18 5.02 0.99 7.57
C ALA A 18 5.62 1.79 8.74
N VAL A 19 5.27 1.47 9.99
CA VAL A 19 5.84 2.08 11.21
C VAL A 19 7.35 1.81 11.30
N GLN A 20 7.77 0.57 11.08
CA GLN A 20 9.18 0.19 11.08
C GLN A 20 9.96 0.90 9.97
N ASN A 21 9.39 1.00 8.78
CA ASN A 21 9.99 1.70 7.66
C ASN A 21 10.14 3.21 7.95
N ALA A 22 9.12 3.84 8.52
CA ALA A 22 9.18 5.22 9.01
C ALA A 22 10.27 5.41 10.07
N ALA A 23 10.37 4.46 11.01
CA ALA A 23 11.42 4.47 12.04
C ALA A 23 12.83 4.34 11.44
N ALA A 24 12.97 3.69 10.29
CA ALA A 24 14.23 3.60 9.55
C ALA A 24 14.53 4.86 8.70
N GLY A 25 13.64 5.85 8.65
CA GLY A 25 13.80 7.10 7.88
C GLY A 25 13.31 7.01 6.44
N GLN A 26 12.58 5.95 6.10
CA GLN A 26 11.96 5.78 4.79
C GLN A 26 10.50 6.24 4.80
N LEU A 27 9.88 6.42 3.63
CA LEU A 27 8.47 6.81 3.56
C LEU A 27 7.56 5.77 4.24
N PRO A 28 6.51 6.23 4.94
CA PRO A 28 5.75 5.46 5.93
C PRO A 28 4.69 4.54 5.29
N PHE A 29 5.09 3.65 4.40
CA PHE A 29 4.19 2.75 3.68
C PHE A 29 4.67 1.30 3.75
N GLY A 30 3.72 0.39 3.93
CA GLY A 30 3.94 -1.05 3.97
C GLY A 30 2.78 -1.80 3.32
N ALA A 31 3.07 -2.94 2.70
CA ALA A 31 2.07 -3.74 2.01
C ALA A 31 2.37 -5.23 2.07
N LEU A 32 1.33 -6.04 1.89
CA LEU A 32 1.38 -7.50 1.81
C LEU A 32 0.64 -7.98 0.57
N ILE A 33 1.09 -9.11 0.03
CA ILE A 33 0.31 -9.91 -0.90
C ILE A 33 -0.12 -11.17 -0.17
N VAL A 34 -1.44 -11.40 -0.12
CA VAL A 34 -2.04 -12.49 0.65
C VAL A 34 -2.90 -13.37 -0.27
N ARG A 35 -2.82 -14.67 -0.14
CA ARG A 35 -3.70 -15.63 -0.81
C ARG A 35 -3.96 -16.82 0.10
N ASP A 36 -5.23 -17.23 0.21
CA ASP A 36 -5.66 -18.37 1.03
C ASP A 36 -5.20 -18.28 2.51
N GLY A 37 -5.14 -17.06 3.06
CA GLY A 37 -4.68 -16.79 4.43
C GLY A 37 -3.17 -16.82 4.63
N GLU A 38 -2.38 -16.93 3.57
CA GLU A 38 -0.92 -16.94 3.62
C GLU A 38 -0.33 -15.66 3.00
N VAL A 39 0.72 -15.13 3.63
CA VAL A 39 1.49 -13.99 3.11
C VAL A 39 2.50 -14.50 2.08
N LEU A 40 2.29 -14.14 0.82
CA LEU A 40 3.14 -14.51 -0.32
C LEU A 40 4.32 -13.55 -0.53
N GLY A 41 4.16 -12.30 -0.11
CA GLY A 41 5.18 -11.28 -0.20
C GLY A 41 4.86 -10.07 0.66
N MET A 42 5.91 -9.44 1.17
CA MET A 42 5.85 -8.20 1.94
C MET A 42 6.67 -7.14 1.24
N GLY A 43 6.26 -5.88 1.37
CA GLY A 43 6.98 -4.75 0.80
C GLY A 43 6.88 -3.51 1.66
N VAL A 44 7.89 -2.67 1.54
CA VAL A 44 7.94 -1.34 2.15
C VAL A 44 8.37 -0.32 1.10
N ASN A 45 8.07 0.94 1.33
CA ASN A 45 8.53 1.99 0.42
C ASN A 45 10.05 2.13 0.48
N ARG A 46 10.70 2.16 -0.68
CA ARG A 46 12.16 2.28 -0.84
C ARG A 46 12.59 3.42 -1.76
N GLU A 47 11.69 4.35 -2.06
CA GLU A 47 11.97 5.45 -2.99
C GLU A 47 13.21 6.24 -2.62
N LEU A 48 13.39 6.53 -1.31
CA LEU A 48 14.51 7.33 -0.82
C LEU A 48 15.83 6.54 -0.86
N ASP A 49 15.79 5.27 -0.51
CA ASP A 49 16.97 4.41 -0.42
C ASP A 49 17.49 3.97 -1.80
N GLU A 50 16.57 3.61 -2.69
CA GLU A 50 16.88 3.12 -4.04
C GLU A 50 16.96 4.23 -5.10
N HIS A 51 16.59 5.48 -4.76
CA HIS A 51 16.41 6.58 -5.71
C HIS A 51 15.48 6.19 -6.87
N ASP A 52 14.45 5.40 -6.58
CA ASP A 52 13.49 4.88 -7.54
C ASP A 52 12.08 5.36 -7.20
N PRO A 53 11.48 6.28 -7.98
CA PRO A 53 10.14 6.81 -7.72
C PRO A 53 9.03 5.75 -7.92
N THR A 54 9.36 4.55 -8.38
CA THR A 54 8.42 3.44 -8.52
C THR A 54 8.52 2.41 -7.40
N ALA A 55 9.45 2.57 -6.46
CA ALA A 55 9.70 1.64 -5.36
C ALA A 55 8.68 1.83 -4.22
N HIS A 56 7.38 1.84 -4.55
CA HIS A 56 6.29 1.87 -3.61
C HIS A 56 6.15 0.54 -2.85
N ALA A 57 5.60 0.57 -1.64
CA ALA A 57 5.44 -0.62 -0.80
C ALA A 57 4.65 -1.74 -1.50
N GLU A 58 3.57 -1.39 -2.19
CA GLU A 58 2.74 -2.32 -2.92
C GLU A 58 3.49 -2.96 -4.10
N VAL A 59 4.26 -2.15 -4.82
CA VAL A 59 5.10 -2.62 -5.93
C VAL A 59 6.19 -3.56 -5.43
N ASP A 60 6.82 -3.23 -4.30
CA ASP A 60 7.83 -4.07 -3.65
C ASP A 60 7.21 -5.41 -3.18
N ALA A 61 6.04 -5.38 -2.54
CA ALA A 61 5.32 -6.59 -2.13
C ALA A 61 4.97 -7.50 -3.32
N ILE A 62 4.48 -6.94 -4.42
CA ILE A 62 4.18 -7.68 -5.66
C ILE A 62 5.45 -8.31 -6.23
N ARG A 63 6.54 -7.55 -6.34
CA ARG A 63 7.84 -8.04 -6.82
C ARG A 63 8.36 -9.20 -5.96
N ASN A 64 8.26 -9.07 -4.64
CA ASN A 64 8.74 -10.09 -3.70
C ASN A 64 7.88 -11.36 -3.78
N ALA A 65 6.55 -11.25 -3.86
CA ALA A 65 5.67 -12.40 -4.08
C ALA A 65 5.96 -13.10 -5.42
N CYS A 66 6.10 -12.35 -6.51
CA CYS A 66 6.42 -12.90 -7.82
C CYS A 66 7.76 -13.66 -7.83
N ARG A 67 8.79 -13.11 -7.18
CA ARG A 67 10.11 -13.76 -7.05
C ARG A 67 10.03 -15.03 -6.22
N ALA A 68 9.35 -14.98 -5.06
CA ALA A 68 9.22 -16.14 -4.18
C ALA A 68 8.50 -17.32 -4.85
N LEU A 69 7.47 -17.02 -5.64
CA LEU A 69 6.68 -18.02 -6.35
C LEU A 69 7.21 -18.36 -7.75
N SER A 70 8.25 -17.68 -8.21
CA SER A 70 8.77 -17.79 -9.57
C SER A 70 7.70 -17.62 -10.66
N THR A 71 6.77 -16.69 -10.44
CA THR A 71 5.66 -16.41 -11.36
C THR A 71 5.39 -14.90 -11.42
N ARG A 72 4.78 -14.42 -12.50
CA ARG A 72 4.23 -13.08 -12.60
C ARG A 72 2.72 -13.01 -12.41
N ASP A 73 2.08 -14.15 -12.21
CA ASP A 73 0.63 -14.28 -12.05
C ASP A 73 0.29 -14.52 -10.59
N LEU A 74 -0.37 -13.51 -10.00
CA LEU A 74 -0.85 -13.52 -8.62
C LEU A 74 -2.39 -13.56 -8.58
N THR A 75 -3.03 -14.13 -9.60
CA THR A 75 -4.49 -14.32 -9.64
C THR A 75 -4.98 -15.01 -8.36
N GLY A 76 -6.06 -14.47 -7.79
CA GLY A 76 -6.63 -14.94 -6.53
C GLY A 76 -5.97 -14.34 -5.27
N ALA A 77 -4.86 -13.61 -5.41
CA ALA A 77 -4.29 -12.89 -4.28
C ALA A 77 -5.00 -11.56 -4.01
N VAL A 78 -4.83 -11.08 -2.79
CA VAL A 78 -5.31 -9.77 -2.30
C VAL A 78 -4.09 -8.90 -2.02
N LEU A 79 -4.12 -7.66 -2.47
CA LEU A 79 -3.17 -6.62 -2.05
C LEU A 79 -3.71 -5.97 -0.77
N VAL A 80 -2.94 -6.04 0.29
CA VAL A 80 -3.24 -5.44 1.60
C VAL A 80 -2.26 -4.29 1.84
N SER A 81 -2.74 -3.07 1.96
CA SER A 81 -1.89 -1.88 2.09
C SER A 81 -2.17 -1.08 3.37
N SER A 82 -1.14 -0.53 3.97
CA SER A 82 -1.25 0.35 5.13
C SER A 82 -1.94 1.68 4.80
N CYS A 83 -1.87 2.11 3.55
CA CYS A 83 -2.49 3.33 3.04
C CYS A 83 -3.14 3.07 1.69
N GLU A 84 -4.05 3.93 1.31
CA GLU A 84 -4.72 3.88 0.01
C GLU A 84 -3.71 3.87 -1.15
N PRO A 85 -3.69 2.82 -1.99
CA PRO A 85 -2.77 2.70 -3.10
C PRO A 85 -2.99 3.78 -4.16
N CYS A 86 -1.91 4.29 -4.73
CA CYS A 86 -1.96 5.25 -5.83
C CYS A 86 -2.22 4.55 -7.18
N ALA A 87 -2.35 5.34 -8.25
CA ALA A 87 -2.59 4.82 -9.60
C ALA A 87 -1.52 3.82 -10.07
N LEU A 88 -0.24 4.07 -9.79
CA LEU A 88 0.86 3.15 -10.11
C LEU A 88 0.64 1.77 -9.47
N CYS A 89 0.28 1.75 -8.17
CA CYS A 89 0.06 0.53 -7.41
C CYS A 89 -1.14 -0.26 -7.96
N HIS A 90 -2.24 0.43 -8.29
CA HIS A 90 -3.41 -0.20 -8.91
C HIS A 90 -3.09 -0.84 -10.27
N VAL A 91 -2.37 -0.13 -11.14
CA VAL A 91 -1.96 -0.68 -12.45
C VAL A 91 -1.03 -1.88 -12.25
N THR A 92 -0.08 -1.79 -11.33
CA THR A 92 0.84 -2.91 -11.04
C THR A 92 0.09 -4.12 -10.51
N ALA A 93 -0.87 -3.93 -9.59
CA ALA A 93 -1.72 -5.01 -9.09
C ALA A 93 -2.53 -5.67 -10.22
N ALA A 94 -3.16 -4.87 -11.08
CA ALA A 94 -3.92 -5.37 -12.23
C ALA A 94 -3.05 -6.18 -13.21
N VAL A 95 -1.84 -5.70 -13.51
CA VAL A 95 -0.88 -6.42 -14.38
C VAL A 95 -0.44 -7.75 -13.76
N ALA A 96 -0.38 -7.83 -12.44
CA ALA A 96 -0.07 -9.08 -11.72
C ALA A 96 -1.30 -10.00 -11.54
N GLY A 97 -2.48 -9.64 -12.04
CA GLY A 97 -3.71 -10.44 -11.91
C GLY A 97 -4.43 -10.29 -10.57
N ILE A 98 -4.00 -9.35 -9.72
CA ILE A 98 -4.66 -9.07 -8.44
C ILE A 98 -5.92 -8.25 -8.70
N SER A 99 -7.05 -8.77 -8.23
CA SER A 99 -8.37 -8.15 -8.45
C SER A 99 -8.98 -7.55 -7.18
N ARG A 100 -8.42 -7.83 -6.01
CA ARG A 100 -8.90 -7.29 -4.73
C ARG A 100 -7.81 -6.54 -3.99
N VAL A 101 -8.15 -5.34 -3.54
CA VAL A 101 -7.27 -4.44 -2.78
C VAL A 101 -7.98 -4.00 -1.52
N VAL A 102 -7.34 -4.13 -0.38
CA VAL A 102 -7.82 -3.61 0.91
C VAL A 102 -6.78 -2.67 1.49
N TYR A 103 -7.21 -1.58 2.13
CA TYR A 103 -6.29 -0.63 2.74
C TYR A 103 -6.84 -0.05 4.04
N ALA A 104 -5.93 0.35 4.94
CA ALA A 104 -6.27 0.87 6.26
C ALA A 104 -6.50 2.38 6.24
N ALA A 105 -5.44 3.17 5.99
CA ALA A 105 -5.51 4.63 6.03
C ALA A 105 -6.00 5.21 4.71
N PRO A 106 -7.01 6.07 4.70
CA PRO A 106 -7.35 6.84 3.52
C PRO A 106 -6.23 7.86 3.20
N LYS A 107 -6.08 8.21 1.94
CA LYS A 107 -5.07 9.16 1.48
C LYS A 107 -5.17 10.51 2.20
N GLU A 108 -6.37 10.96 2.49
CA GLU A 108 -6.65 12.22 3.18
C GLU A 108 -6.02 12.25 4.59
N LEU A 109 -5.99 11.12 5.29
CA LEU A 109 -5.32 11.02 6.59
C LEU A 109 -3.81 11.19 6.45
N ALA A 110 -3.20 10.54 5.47
CA ALA A 110 -1.78 10.71 5.18
C ALA A 110 -1.43 12.17 4.85
N MET A 111 -2.23 12.80 4.00
CA MET A 111 -2.04 14.22 3.63
C MET A 111 -2.25 15.18 4.81
N ALA A 112 -3.19 14.88 5.73
CA ALA A 112 -3.43 15.70 6.91
C ALA A 112 -2.23 15.70 7.86
N ILE A 113 -1.52 14.59 7.99
CA ILE A 113 -0.38 14.43 8.90
C ILE A 113 0.93 14.84 8.23
N LEU A 114 1.18 14.38 7.00
CA LEU A 114 2.42 14.64 6.27
C LEU A 114 2.45 15.97 5.52
N GLY A 115 1.29 16.58 5.33
CA GLY A 115 1.12 17.74 4.45
C GLY A 115 0.98 17.34 2.98
N PRO A 116 0.70 18.30 2.09
CA PRO A 116 0.58 18.01 0.66
C PRO A 116 1.92 17.49 0.13
N GLY A 117 1.84 16.39 -0.62
CA GLY A 117 3.02 15.83 -1.31
C GLY A 117 3.52 16.79 -2.40
N ASP A 118 4.80 16.72 -2.70
CA ASP A 118 5.38 17.49 -3.79
C ASP A 118 4.82 17.02 -5.14
N ASP A 119 4.15 17.94 -5.83
CA ASP A 119 3.81 18.08 -7.27
C ASP A 119 3.28 16.91 -8.12
N GLY A 120 3.41 15.66 -7.74
CA GLY A 120 2.79 14.54 -8.46
C GLY A 120 1.38 14.18 -7.97
N SER A 121 0.99 14.69 -6.80
CA SER A 121 -0.20 14.24 -6.08
C SER A 121 -1.53 14.50 -6.80
N ASN A 122 -1.65 15.61 -7.52
CA ASN A 122 -2.90 15.95 -8.23
C ASN A 122 -3.10 15.03 -9.44
N LEU A 123 -2.06 14.86 -10.27
CA LEU A 123 -2.12 13.97 -11.44
C LEU A 123 -2.40 12.53 -11.04
N LEU A 124 -1.70 12.01 -10.04
CA LEU A 124 -1.92 10.65 -9.53
C LEU A 124 -3.31 10.49 -8.91
N THR A 125 -3.85 11.53 -8.28
CA THR A 125 -5.21 11.54 -7.74
C THR A 125 -6.25 11.49 -8.85
N ASP A 126 -6.10 12.30 -9.89
CA ASP A 126 -7.01 12.33 -11.04
C ASP A 126 -6.98 10.99 -11.78
N MET A 127 -5.79 10.43 -12.00
CA MET A 127 -5.62 9.11 -12.60
C MET A 127 -6.25 8.01 -11.74
N GLN A 128 -6.11 8.08 -10.43
CA GLN A 128 -6.72 7.11 -9.50
C GLN A 128 -8.24 7.17 -9.54
N GLN A 129 -8.84 8.36 -9.61
CA GLN A 129 -10.29 8.52 -9.75
C GLN A 129 -10.79 7.91 -11.07
N ALA A 130 -10.06 8.16 -12.17
CA ALA A 130 -10.37 7.56 -13.46
C ALA A 130 -10.27 6.03 -13.44
N LEU A 131 -9.24 5.47 -12.81
CA LEU A 131 -9.06 4.02 -12.65
C LEU A 131 -10.18 3.39 -11.80
N ARG A 132 -10.60 4.04 -10.72
CA ARG A 132 -11.73 3.57 -9.90
C ARG A 132 -13.04 3.48 -10.68
N ALA A 133 -13.26 4.41 -11.61
CA ALA A 133 -14.43 4.37 -12.49
C ALA A 133 -14.39 3.20 -13.49
N LEU A 134 -13.20 2.72 -13.84
CA LEU A 134 -13.01 1.61 -14.78
C LEU A 134 -13.04 0.23 -14.11
N VAL A 135 -12.70 0.15 -12.81
CA VAL A 135 -12.64 -1.09 -12.03
C VAL A 135 -13.45 -0.92 -10.74
N PRO A 136 -14.79 -0.79 -10.84
CA PRO A 136 -15.62 -0.59 -9.66
C PRO A 136 -15.65 -1.85 -8.77
N GLY A 137 -15.54 -1.67 -7.46
CA GLY A 137 -15.92 -2.65 -6.47
C GLY A 137 -14.81 -3.55 -5.93
N GLN A 138 -13.56 -3.35 -6.31
CA GLN A 138 -12.44 -4.19 -5.86
C GLN A 138 -11.46 -3.50 -4.91
N VAL A 139 -11.74 -2.27 -4.53
CA VAL A 139 -10.90 -1.48 -3.62
C VAL A 139 -11.71 -1.14 -2.38
N GLU A 140 -11.31 -1.69 -1.25
CA GLU A 140 -12.04 -1.57 0.01
C GLU A 140 -11.22 -0.84 1.05
N HIS A 141 -11.78 0.24 1.61
CA HIS A 141 -11.27 0.87 2.81
C HIS A 141 -11.78 0.07 4.03
N VAL A 142 -10.85 -0.45 4.82
CA VAL A 142 -11.14 -1.14 6.07
C VAL A 142 -10.51 -0.34 7.21
N PRO A 143 -11.29 0.52 7.90
CA PRO A 143 -10.79 1.31 9.03
C PRO A 143 -10.09 0.39 10.05
N THR A 144 -8.85 0.69 10.37
CA THR A 144 -8.01 -0.15 11.21
C THR A 144 -7.36 0.69 12.30
N ASP A 145 -7.42 0.24 13.54
CA ASP A 145 -6.80 0.94 14.66
C ASP A 145 -5.30 1.15 14.41
N GLY A 146 -4.86 2.39 14.59
CA GLY A 146 -3.45 2.76 14.43
C GLY A 146 -3.03 3.02 12.98
N ASP A 147 -3.94 3.19 12.06
CA ASP A 147 -3.67 3.50 10.65
C ASP A 147 -2.89 4.81 10.43
N GLY A 148 -2.99 5.78 11.35
CA GLY A 148 -2.21 7.02 11.34
C GLY A 148 -0.77 6.90 11.88
N ARG A 149 -0.46 5.85 12.65
CA ARG A 149 0.84 5.65 13.31
C ARG A 149 2.07 5.74 12.39
N PRO A 150 2.05 5.17 11.18
CA PRO A 150 3.19 5.29 10.27
C PRO A 150 3.55 6.73 9.94
N PHE A 151 2.53 7.55 9.67
CA PHE A 151 2.69 8.96 9.28
C PHE A 151 3.15 9.82 10.45
N GLU A 152 2.57 9.60 11.64
CA GLU A 152 2.99 10.24 12.90
C GLU A 152 4.46 9.92 13.18
N ARG A 153 4.83 8.66 13.06
CA ARG A 153 6.21 8.22 13.29
C ARG A 153 7.20 8.83 12.31
N PHE A 154 6.81 8.99 11.06
CA PHE A 154 7.63 9.65 10.05
C PHE A 154 7.76 11.15 10.33
N ALA A 155 6.65 11.82 10.69
CA ALA A 155 6.63 13.26 11.01
C ALA A 155 7.51 13.61 12.21
N GLU A 156 7.58 12.75 13.23
CA GLU A 156 8.44 12.92 14.41
C GLU A 156 9.93 13.00 14.07
N ARG A 157 10.37 12.39 12.99
CA ARG A 157 11.79 12.39 12.58
C ARG A 157 12.20 13.63 11.80
N GLY A 158 11.25 14.42 11.33
CA GLY A 158 11.48 15.49 10.35
C GLY A 158 11.66 14.92 8.93
N ARG A 159 11.27 15.70 7.94
CA ARG A 159 11.52 15.32 6.52
C ARG A 159 13.03 15.29 6.26
N PRO A 160 13.51 14.34 5.47
CA PRO A 160 14.91 14.31 5.04
C PRO A 160 15.28 15.54 4.20
#